data_6ca4fa43d31368d87bb8692528923bc8
#
_entry.id   6ca4fa43d31368d87bb8692528923bc8
#
_cell.length_a   1.000
_cell.length_b   1.000
_cell.length_c   1.000
_cell.angle_alpha   90.00
_cell.angle_beta   90.00
_cell.angle_gamma   90.00
#
_symmetry.space_group_name_H-M   'P 1'
#
loop_
_entity.id
_entity.type
_entity.pdbx_description
1 polymer ?
#
loop_
_entity_poly.entity_id
_entity_poly.type
_entity_poly.pdbx_seq_one_letter_code
_entity_poly.pdbx_strand_id
1 'polypeptide(L)'
;MASDLELMALARERILETFHIESLKDLQREALEKLICGRDVFLIQSTGSGKSLIFQSAPIFFDIVRPKSAKSIVLVISPLVSLMLDQVHFLKSLGIRTEIIGDEQNCEQARKRVERGQCQIVYGSPEAFLSTKRWRAMLSNDAYKKGLCLVAVDEAHCISHWGYKAKKGEGAFRKWFGRINEISSIVGKVPLIAPTATATKSTRLKIMRSLEMHEPALLMESPNRDNICYAVRAVTPDPAKTFQIMVKDLREQKGNYERTIIYFQTIKVTTFLYGFFLSELGDEVYADNSCDLKKRTVEMFHSRIDELNQEHILKSMVVADGSVRVLLATIAYGMGINCKDVKVVLHYGPSYNSETYLQESGRAGRDVSATCKAVMLYSSLMMKYCEDEIKTYVRDSSKCRRKMLLESFDVDITNLPSFETPHQCCDNCQRNCKCQGDSCDFVFFPSPVSEMQEVSAEHSLSREISDGQRETLRKKLNYLKVALDKQYLFTARSVNNPMFTPAKLYCALGDAQIDQVLNNCAIIFTSADIFKFVDIWHLSVAKEIVFTFQHVFGDVDVTESEEPENRNTLECADENFFDFEIEDSFFADLPDDDFHIVEDSLLEHGAVE
;
A
#
# COMPACT_ATOMS: atom_id res chain seq x y z
N MET A 1 -26.66 1.12 45.55
CA MET A 1 -26.26 0.92 44.12
C MET A 1 -24.99 1.72 43.92
N ALA A 2 -23.98 1.11 43.33
CA ALA A 2 -22.75 1.82 42.96
C ALA A 2 -23.07 2.97 42.00
N SER A 3 -22.38 4.10 42.13
CA SER A 3 -22.53 5.21 41.19
C SER A 3 -22.02 4.80 39.79
N ASP A 4 -22.53 5.46 38.74
CA ASP A 4 -22.03 5.19 37.38
C ASP A 4 -20.49 5.33 37.28
N LEU A 5 -19.91 6.25 38.06
CA LEU A 5 -18.45 6.44 38.14
C LEU A 5 -17.72 5.25 38.77
N GLU A 6 -18.27 4.65 39.82
CA GLU A 6 -17.71 3.46 40.47
C GLU A 6 -17.78 2.26 39.53
N LEU A 7 -18.90 2.07 38.80
CA LEU A 7 -19.04 1.01 37.82
C LEU A 7 -18.07 1.18 36.64
N MET A 8 -17.87 2.40 36.17
CA MET A 8 -16.86 2.67 35.12
C MET A 8 -15.43 2.42 35.62
N ALA A 9 -15.12 2.72 36.88
CA ALA A 9 -13.83 2.41 37.48
C ALA A 9 -13.60 0.89 37.55
N LEU A 10 -14.58 0.14 38.05
CA LEU A 10 -14.55 -1.31 38.11
C LEU A 10 -14.39 -1.95 36.70
N ALA A 11 -15.11 -1.40 35.71
CA ALA A 11 -15.02 -1.88 34.33
C ALA A 11 -13.61 -1.67 33.74
N ARG A 12 -13.00 -0.53 34.02
CA ARG A 12 -11.60 -0.24 33.58
C ARG A 12 -10.62 -1.21 34.23
N GLU A 13 -10.71 -1.41 35.54
CA GLU A 13 -9.86 -2.37 36.28
C GLU A 13 -9.96 -3.76 35.64
N ARG A 14 -11.19 -4.21 35.36
CA ARG A 14 -11.41 -5.52 34.70
C ARG A 14 -10.83 -5.61 33.29
N ILE A 15 -10.86 -4.51 32.52
CA ILE A 15 -10.21 -4.44 31.20
C ILE A 15 -8.70 -4.55 31.35
N LEU A 16 -8.07 -3.79 32.27
CA LEU A 16 -6.63 -3.83 32.50
C LEU A 16 -6.15 -5.25 32.85
N GLU A 17 -6.87 -5.94 33.75
CA GLU A 17 -6.60 -7.33 34.11
C GLU A 17 -6.73 -8.27 32.90
N THR A 18 -7.84 -8.17 32.12
CA THR A 18 -8.13 -9.08 31.01
C THR A 18 -7.13 -8.93 29.87
N PHE A 19 -6.72 -7.71 29.55
CA PHE A 19 -5.79 -7.43 28.44
C PHE A 19 -4.33 -7.33 28.88
N HIS A 20 -4.02 -7.51 30.15
CA HIS A 20 -2.66 -7.41 30.72
C HIS A 20 -1.97 -6.10 30.39
N ILE A 21 -2.68 -4.98 30.55
CA ILE A 21 -2.17 -3.64 30.30
C ILE A 21 -2.18 -2.80 31.57
N GLU A 22 -1.27 -1.84 31.68
CA GLU A 22 -1.11 -0.99 32.85
C GLU A 22 -2.18 0.11 32.94
N SER A 23 -2.57 0.68 31.80
CA SER A 23 -3.55 1.76 31.74
C SER A 23 -4.24 1.86 30.38
N LEU A 24 -5.45 2.42 30.36
CA LEU A 24 -6.11 2.87 29.14
C LEU A 24 -5.61 4.27 28.78
N LYS A 25 -5.30 4.49 27.50
CA LYS A 25 -5.02 5.83 26.96
C LYS A 25 -6.26 6.73 27.07
N ASP A 26 -6.07 8.04 27.14
CA ASP A 26 -7.17 9.00 27.32
C ASP A 26 -8.25 8.85 26.23
N LEU A 27 -7.86 8.77 24.96
CA LEU A 27 -8.82 8.59 23.87
C LEU A 27 -9.56 7.24 23.93
N GLN A 28 -8.92 6.17 24.42
CA GLN A 28 -9.59 4.87 24.61
C GLN A 28 -10.66 4.96 25.69
N ARG A 29 -10.32 5.62 26.81
CA ARG A 29 -11.26 5.86 27.91
C ARG A 29 -12.42 6.72 27.45
N GLU A 30 -12.14 7.86 26.83
CA GLU A 30 -13.16 8.78 26.33
C GLU A 30 -14.09 8.11 25.32
N ALA A 31 -13.56 7.32 24.39
CA ALA A 31 -14.36 6.58 23.43
C ALA A 31 -15.36 5.63 24.11
N LEU A 32 -14.91 4.83 25.08
CA LEU A 32 -15.79 3.94 25.85
C LEU A 32 -16.89 4.70 26.60
N GLU A 33 -16.56 5.85 27.18
CA GLU A 33 -17.51 6.71 27.89
C GLU A 33 -18.55 7.32 26.93
N LYS A 34 -18.18 7.73 25.73
CA LYS A 34 -19.15 8.22 24.73
C LYS A 34 -20.05 7.09 24.23
N LEU A 35 -19.48 5.91 23.94
CA LEU A 35 -20.23 4.75 23.45
C LEU A 35 -21.25 4.24 24.46
N ILE A 36 -20.91 4.16 25.76
CA ILE A 36 -21.86 3.72 26.81
C ILE A 36 -23.04 4.70 26.98
N CYS A 37 -22.83 5.98 26.65
CA CYS A 37 -23.88 6.98 26.59
C CYS A 37 -24.73 6.89 25.30
N GLY A 38 -24.47 5.92 24.41
CA GLY A 38 -25.22 5.72 23.17
C GLY A 38 -24.82 6.68 22.04
N ARG A 39 -23.68 7.37 22.17
CA ARG A 39 -23.17 8.28 21.15
C ARG A 39 -22.19 7.57 20.22
N ASP A 40 -22.34 7.79 18.92
CA ASP A 40 -21.39 7.33 17.92
C ASP A 40 -20.01 7.98 18.12
N VAL A 41 -18.95 7.25 17.75
CA VAL A 41 -17.57 7.72 17.85
C VAL A 41 -16.87 7.58 16.50
N PHE A 42 -16.33 8.69 16.00
CA PHE A 42 -15.37 8.68 14.90
C PHE A 42 -13.98 8.87 15.47
N LEU A 43 -13.12 7.86 15.35
CA LEU A 43 -11.80 7.86 15.98
C LEU A 43 -10.69 7.91 14.92
N ILE A 44 -9.82 8.93 15.03
CA ILE A 44 -8.59 8.99 14.23
C ILE A 44 -7.40 8.87 15.18
N GLN A 45 -6.65 7.79 14.99
CA GLN A 45 -5.49 7.50 15.81
C GLN A 45 -4.49 6.66 15.03
N SER A 46 -3.20 6.95 15.14
CA SER A 46 -2.14 6.31 14.36
C SER A 46 -2.16 4.78 14.46
N THR A 47 -1.63 4.09 13.44
CA THR A 47 -1.48 2.62 13.47
C THR A 47 -0.60 2.20 14.66
N GLY A 48 -1.02 1.16 15.39
CA GLY A 48 -0.32 0.68 16.59
C GLY A 48 -0.68 1.44 17.88
N SER A 49 -1.55 2.45 17.83
CA SER A 49 -1.98 3.19 19.04
C SER A 49 -2.91 2.42 19.97
N GLY A 50 -3.43 1.27 19.53
CA GLY A 50 -4.36 0.45 20.30
C GLY A 50 -5.85 0.75 20.03
N LYS A 51 -6.21 1.23 18.84
CA LYS A 51 -7.61 1.48 18.41
C LYS A 51 -8.53 0.29 18.65
N SER A 52 -8.06 -0.90 18.31
CA SER A 52 -8.84 -2.14 18.41
C SER A 52 -9.25 -2.48 19.85
N LEU A 53 -8.45 -2.10 20.84
CA LEU A 53 -8.75 -2.34 22.25
C LEU A 53 -10.10 -1.77 22.65
N ILE A 54 -10.53 -0.64 22.08
CA ILE A 54 -11.79 0.03 22.42
C ILE A 54 -12.98 -0.90 22.15
N PHE A 55 -13.09 -1.43 20.94
CA PHE A 55 -14.21 -2.31 20.62
C PHE A 55 -14.02 -3.75 21.12
N GLN A 56 -12.77 -4.19 21.35
CA GLN A 56 -12.47 -5.50 21.94
C GLN A 56 -12.81 -5.54 23.45
N SER A 57 -12.63 -4.42 24.15
CA SER A 57 -12.96 -4.32 25.58
C SER A 57 -14.43 -3.92 25.84
N ALA A 58 -15.13 -3.44 24.81
CA ALA A 58 -16.51 -2.98 24.94
C ALA A 58 -17.47 -4.00 25.56
N PRO A 59 -17.44 -5.31 25.26
CA PRO A 59 -18.35 -6.27 25.90
C PRO A 59 -18.19 -6.28 27.42
N ILE A 60 -16.94 -6.23 27.92
CA ILE A 60 -16.64 -6.18 29.36
C ILE A 60 -17.15 -4.88 29.96
N PHE A 61 -16.87 -3.77 29.31
CA PHE A 61 -17.27 -2.45 29.78
C PHE A 61 -18.79 -2.31 29.87
N PHE A 62 -19.50 -2.72 28.82
CA PHE A 62 -20.97 -2.66 28.79
C PHE A 62 -21.63 -3.62 29.77
N ASP A 63 -21.13 -4.85 29.96
CA ASP A 63 -21.68 -5.81 30.89
C ASP A 63 -21.60 -5.34 32.35
N ILE A 64 -20.57 -4.56 32.70
CA ILE A 64 -20.39 -4.02 34.07
C ILE A 64 -21.17 -2.71 34.26
N VAL A 65 -21.06 -1.75 33.33
CA VAL A 65 -21.65 -0.41 33.50
C VAL A 65 -23.16 -0.41 33.23
N ARG A 66 -23.61 -1.24 32.29
CA ARG A 66 -25.03 -1.34 31.89
C ARG A 66 -25.46 -2.81 31.85
N PRO A 67 -25.51 -3.50 33.00
CA PRO A 67 -25.85 -4.91 33.03
C PRO A 67 -27.24 -5.17 32.45
N LYS A 68 -27.30 -6.06 31.48
CA LYS A 68 -28.51 -6.53 30.80
C LYS A 68 -28.74 -8.00 31.11
N SER A 69 -29.95 -8.51 30.85
CA SER A 69 -30.25 -9.96 30.93
C SER A 69 -29.44 -10.79 29.89
N ALA A 70 -29.13 -10.21 28.75
CA ALA A 70 -28.29 -10.80 27.71
C ALA A 70 -26.86 -10.26 27.79
N LYS A 71 -25.88 -11.11 27.54
CA LYS A 71 -24.47 -10.70 27.46
C LYS A 71 -24.23 -9.78 26.27
N SER A 72 -23.34 -8.82 26.46
CA SER A 72 -23.00 -7.85 25.43
C SER A 72 -22.28 -8.50 24.27
N ILE A 73 -22.70 -8.13 23.05
CA ILE A 73 -22.14 -8.57 21.78
C ILE A 73 -21.63 -7.34 21.02
N VAL A 74 -20.46 -7.47 20.42
CA VAL A 74 -19.89 -6.47 19.49
C VAL A 74 -19.77 -7.10 18.12
N LEU A 75 -20.26 -6.41 17.09
CA LEU A 75 -19.98 -6.73 15.69
C LEU A 75 -18.79 -5.90 15.22
N VAL A 76 -17.81 -6.56 14.62
CA VAL A 76 -16.64 -5.90 14.03
C VAL A 76 -16.62 -6.17 12.54
N ILE A 77 -16.76 -5.10 11.78
CA ILE A 77 -16.67 -5.12 10.32
C ILE A 77 -15.25 -4.73 9.97
N SER A 78 -14.49 -5.65 9.37
CA SER A 78 -13.09 -5.43 9.02
C SER A 78 -12.83 -5.78 7.55
N PRO A 79 -11.90 -5.07 6.87
CA PRO A 79 -11.64 -5.27 5.45
C PRO A 79 -10.81 -6.51 5.15
N LEU A 80 -9.96 -6.97 6.06
CA LEU A 80 -8.94 -7.98 5.83
C LEU A 80 -9.14 -9.22 6.69
N VAL A 81 -9.21 -10.37 6.03
CA VAL A 81 -9.39 -11.68 6.67
C VAL A 81 -8.22 -12.03 7.58
N SER A 82 -6.98 -11.84 7.12
CA SER A 82 -5.78 -12.12 7.91
C SER A 82 -5.76 -11.34 9.22
N LEU A 83 -6.11 -10.05 9.17
CA LEU A 83 -6.21 -9.21 10.37
C LEU A 83 -7.30 -9.71 11.33
N MET A 84 -8.46 -10.12 10.78
CA MET A 84 -9.55 -10.68 11.60
C MET A 84 -9.11 -11.98 12.28
N LEU A 85 -8.43 -12.87 11.58
CA LEU A 85 -7.94 -14.15 12.13
C LEU A 85 -6.94 -13.92 13.26
N ASP A 86 -5.98 -13.01 13.08
CA ASP A 86 -5.00 -12.64 14.12
C ASP A 86 -5.70 -12.09 15.37
N GLN A 87 -6.66 -11.20 15.20
CA GLN A 87 -7.42 -10.63 16.31
C GLN A 87 -8.29 -11.68 17.01
N VAL A 88 -8.94 -12.55 16.27
CA VAL A 88 -9.74 -13.66 16.83
C VAL A 88 -8.85 -14.61 17.63
N HIS A 89 -7.67 -14.97 17.11
CA HIS A 89 -6.72 -15.82 17.80
C HIS A 89 -6.24 -15.17 19.11
N PHE A 90 -5.85 -13.92 19.06
CA PHE A 90 -5.44 -13.15 20.25
C PHE A 90 -6.54 -13.09 21.30
N LEU A 91 -7.77 -12.75 20.93
CA LEU A 91 -8.88 -12.65 21.88
C LEU A 91 -9.27 -14.00 22.50
N LYS A 92 -9.22 -15.07 21.73
CA LYS A 92 -9.42 -16.44 22.25
C LYS A 92 -8.36 -16.82 23.29
N SER A 93 -7.10 -16.41 23.11
CA SER A 93 -6.02 -16.64 24.10
C SER A 93 -6.26 -15.92 25.42
N LEU A 94 -7.00 -14.80 25.40
CA LEU A 94 -7.44 -14.06 26.59
C LEU A 94 -8.76 -14.61 27.20
N GLY A 95 -9.31 -15.69 26.65
CA GLY A 95 -10.58 -16.27 27.11
C GLY A 95 -11.83 -15.53 26.64
N ILE A 96 -11.71 -14.58 25.72
CA ILE A 96 -12.85 -13.83 25.16
C ILE A 96 -13.47 -14.67 24.04
N ARG A 97 -14.76 -14.96 24.13
CA ARG A 97 -15.49 -15.76 23.14
C ARG A 97 -15.69 -14.97 21.87
N THR A 98 -14.85 -15.26 20.90
CA THR A 98 -14.78 -14.53 19.63
C THR A 98 -14.81 -15.52 18.46
N GLU A 99 -15.53 -15.18 17.40
CA GLU A 99 -15.57 -15.95 16.16
C GLU A 99 -15.55 -15.03 14.94
N ILE A 100 -15.13 -15.59 13.82
CA ILE A 100 -15.23 -14.96 12.49
C ILE A 100 -16.42 -15.55 11.74
N ILE A 101 -17.05 -14.75 10.88
CA ILE A 101 -18.04 -15.21 9.91
C ILE A 101 -17.52 -14.95 8.49
N GLY A 102 -17.92 -15.80 7.56
CA GLY A 102 -17.48 -15.76 6.17
C GLY A 102 -17.08 -17.15 5.70
N ASP A 103 -16.44 -17.22 4.55
CA ASP A 103 -16.03 -18.48 3.92
C ASP A 103 -14.89 -19.15 4.69
N GLU A 104 -14.09 -18.38 5.44
CA GLU A 104 -12.99 -18.87 6.28
C GLU A 104 -13.48 -19.64 7.51
N GLN A 105 -14.76 -19.52 7.88
CA GLN A 105 -15.31 -20.25 9.01
C GLN A 105 -15.83 -21.61 8.58
N ASN A 106 -15.00 -22.64 8.65
CA ASN A 106 -15.35 -24.01 8.26
C ASN A 106 -15.99 -24.85 9.38
N CYS A 107 -16.01 -24.35 10.62
CA CYS A 107 -16.56 -25.07 11.76
C CYS A 107 -18.05 -24.75 11.97
N GLU A 108 -18.94 -25.73 11.71
CA GLU A 108 -20.39 -25.55 11.90
C GLU A 108 -20.78 -25.31 13.37
N GLN A 109 -20.02 -25.82 14.32
CA GLN A 109 -20.27 -25.55 15.74
C GLN A 109 -19.97 -24.08 16.08
N ALA A 110 -18.92 -23.50 15.48
CA ALA A 110 -18.62 -22.08 15.62
C ALA A 110 -19.72 -21.21 15.00
N ARG A 111 -20.20 -21.57 13.80
CA ARG A 111 -21.34 -20.91 13.15
C ARG A 111 -22.58 -20.92 14.04
N LYS A 112 -22.92 -22.06 14.66
CA LYS A 112 -24.06 -22.18 15.59
C LYS A 112 -23.88 -21.34 16.86
N ARG A 113 -22.64 -21.24 17.40
CA ARG A 113 -22.37 -20.33 18.56
C ARG A 113 -22.64 -18.89 18.20
N VAL A 114 -22.21 -18.46 17.01
CA VAL A 114 -22.47 -17.11 16.51
C VAL A 114 -23.97 -16.88 16.39
N GLU A 115 -24.72 -17.73 15.69
CA GLU A 115 -26.18 -17.58 15.49
C GLU A 115 -26.95 -17.48 16.82
N ARG A 116 -26.52 -18.20 17.84
CA ARG A 116 -27.15 -18.20 19.17
C ARG A 116 -26.74 -17.01 20.06
N GLY A 117 -25.90 -16.10 19.55
CA GLY A 117 -25.40 -14.97 20.32
C GLY A 117 -24.51 -15.36 21.51
N GLN A 118 -23.80 -16.48 21.41
CA GLN A 118 -22.91 -16.99 22.47
C GLN A 118 -21.50 -16.38 22.42
N CYS A 119 -21.21 -15.60 21.38
CA CYS A 119 -19.94 -14.89 21.19
C CYS A 119 -20.07 -13.47 21.75
N GLN A 120 -19.00 -12.98 22.36
CA GLN A 120 -18.88 -11.58 22.81
C GLN A 120 -18.48 -10.67 21.66
N ILE A 121 -17.68 -11.18 20.72
CA ILE A 121 -17.23 -10.42 19.55
C ILE A 121 -17.38 -11.32 18.31
N VAL A 122 -17.94 -10.72 17.26
CA VAL A 122 -18.10 -11.39 15.95
C VAL A 122 -17.46 -10.53 14.88
N TYR A 123 -16.43 -11.08 14.25
CA TYR A 123 -15.75 -10.46 13.12
C TYR A 123 -16.34 -10.92 11.80
N GLY A 124 -16.36 -10.03 10.81
CA GLY A 124 -16.72 -10.37 9.44
C GLY A 124 -16.48 -9.22 8.47
N SER A 125 -16.40 -9.55 7.20
CA SER A 125 -16.38 -8.56 6.13
C SER A 125 -17.79 -7.98 5.90
N PRO A 126 -17.93 -6.81 5.25
CA PRO A 126 -19.26 -6.30 4.87
C PRO A 126 -20.03 -7.29 4.01
N GLU A 127 -19.32 -8.02 3.14
CA GLU A 127 -19.88 -9.07 2.27
C GLU A 127 -20.49 -10.19 3.12
N ALA A 128 -19.74 -10.69 4.12
CA ALA A 128 -20.23 -11.76 4.99
C ALA A 128 -21.53 -11.36 5.70
N PHE A 129 -21.60 -10.17 6.30
CA PHE A 129 -22.78 -9.70 7.02
C PHE A 129 -23.97 -9.43 6.11
N LEU A 130 -23.77 -8.86 4.91
CA LEU A 130 -24.84 -8.28 4.10
C LEU A 130 -25.26 -9.13 2.91
N SER A 131 -24.33 -9.86 2.23
CA SER A 131 -24.66 -10.66 1.06
C SER A 131 -25.24 -12.02 1.41
N THR A 132 -24.87 -12.59 2.56
CA THR A 132 -25.25 -13.93 2.97
C THR A 132 -26.55 -13.95 3.75
N LYS A 133 -27.58 -14.63 3.25
CA LYS A 133 -28.91 -14.73 3.88
C LYS A 133 -28.82 -15.20 5.34
N ARG A 134 -27.95 -16.17 5.63
CA ARG A 134 -27.73 -16.73 6.97
C ARG A 134 -27.35 -15.65 7.98
N TRP A 135 -26.30 -14.88 7.69
CA TRP A 135 -25.77 -13.89 8.60
C TRP A 135 -26.66 -12.62 8.67
N ARG A 136 -27.28 -12.27 7.57
CA ARG A 136 -28.28 -11.18 7.56
C ARG A 136 -29.49 -11.52 8.45
N ALA A 137 -29.97 -12.76 8.42
CA ALA A 137 -31.06 -13.22 9.30
C ALA A 137 -30.65 -13.25 10.77
N MET A 138 -29.41 -13.62 11.09
CA MET A 138 -28.84 -13.60 12.41
C MET A 138 -28.93 -12.23 13.09
N LEU A 139 -28.63 -11.15 12.34
CA LEU A 139 -28.71 -9.78 12.86
C LEU A 139 -30.11 -9.40 13.35
N SER A 140 -31.15 -10.05 12.82
CA SER A 140 -32.55 -9.79 13.17
C SER A 140 -33.06 -10.68 14.30
N ASN A 141 -32.30 -11.64 14.80
CA ASN A 141 -32.76 -12.55 15.84
C ASN A 141 -32.76 -11.89 17.25
N ASP A 142 -33.49 -12.52 18.18
CA ASP A 142 -33.67 -11.99 19.54
C ASP A 142 -32.36 -11.88 20.35
N ALA A 143 -31.39 -12.77 20.12
CA ALA A 143 -30.12 -12.74 20.82
C ALA A 143 -29.35 -11.46 20.48
N TYR A 144 -29.29 -11.11 19.19
CA TYR A 144 -28.64 -9.89 18.73
C TYR A 144 -29.43 -8.62 19.07
N LYS A 145 -30.75 -8.63 18.93
CA LYS A 145 -31.58 -7.49 19.33
C LYS A 145 -31.41 -7.12 20.81
N LYS A 146 -31.19 -8.09 21.69
CA LYS A 146 -31.04 -7.89 23.15
C LYS A 146 -29.59 -7.70 23.56
N GLY A 147 -28.66 -8.40 22.93
CA GLY A 147 -27.25 -8.46 23.34
C GLY A 147 -26.35 -7.48 22.61
N LEU A 148 -26.69 -7.04 21.39
CA LEU A 148 -25.82 -6.15 20.64
C LEU A 148 -25.66 -4.81 21.37
N CYS A 149 -24.40 -4.43 21.63
CA CYS A 149 -24.06 -3.20 22.35
C CYS A 149 -23.24 -2.23 21.50
N LEU A 150 -22.56 -2.70 20.47
CA LEU A 150 -21.67 -1.88 19.64
C LEU A 150 -21.51 -2.50 18.24
N VAL A 151 -21.46 -1.63 17.22
CA VAL A 151 -20.98 -1.96 15.88
C VAL A 151 -19.66 -1.21 15.67
N ALA A 152 -18.59 -1.92 15.34
CA ALA A 152 -17.28 -1.35 15.02
C ALA A 152 -17.00 -1.53 13.53
N VAL A 153 -16.61 -0.46 12.86
CA VAL A 153 -16.17 -0.49 11.44
C VAL A 153 -14.69 -0.18 11.42
N ASP A 154 -13.88 -1.23 11.52
CA ASP A 154 -12.43 -1.11 11.56
C ASP A 154 -11.88 -0.67 10.19
N GLU A 155 -10.77 0.07 10.19
CA GLU A 155 -10.18 0.69 9.00
C GLU A 155 -11.23 1.45 8.16
N ALA A 156 -12.02 2.31 8.82
CA ALA A 156 -13.18 2.97 8.22
C ALA A 156 -12.86 3.77 6.94
N HIS A 157 -11.58 4.13 6.69
CA HIS A 157 -11.15 4.78 5.44
C HIS A 157 -11.43 3.92 4.20
N CYS A 158 -11.50 2.59 4.32
CA CYS A 158 -11.85 1.69 3.23
C CYS A 158 -13.24 1.98 2.64
N ILE A 159 -14.16 2.55 3.42
CA ILE A 159 -15.48 2.96 2.92
C ILE A 159 -15.34 3.96 1.78
N SER A 160 -14.49 4.97 1.96
CA SER A 160 -14.31 6.02 0.95
C SER A 160 -13.53 5.54 -0.27
N HIS A 161 -12.62 4.59 -0.10
CA HIS A 161 -11.74 4.11 -1.16
C HIS A 161 -12.36 2.96 -1.96
N TRP A 162 -13.09 2.05 -1.32
CA TRP A 162 -13.60 0.83 -1.95
C TRP A 162 -15.11 0.81 -2.19
N GLY A 163 -15.86 1.54 -1.37
CA GLY A 163 -17.33 1.53 -1.39
C GLY A 163 -17.94 2.33 -2.52
N TYR A 164 -17.20 3.19 -3.20
CA TYR A 164 -17.67 4.11 -4.21
C TYR A 164 -16.94 3.93 -5.54
N LYS A 165 -17.61 4.34 -6.65
CA LYS A 165 -17.03 4.29 -8.00
C LYS A 165 -15.83 5.25 -8.09
N ALA A 166 -14.69 4.76 -8.57
CA ALA A 166 -13.50 5.57 -8.79
C ALA A 166 -13.68 6.51 -10.02
N LYS A 167 -14.30 6.03 -11.11
CA LYS A 167 -14.54 6.79 -12.34
C LYS A 167 -15.93 6.51 -12.92
N LYS A 168 -16.40 7.42 -13.81
CA LYS A 168 -17.66 7.27 -14.57
C LYS A 168 -17.56 6.03 -15.46
N GLY A 169 -18.32 4.98 -15.13
CA GLY A 169 -18.37 3.73 -15.91
C GLY A 169 -17.90 2.47 -15.17
N GLU A 170 -17.06 2.60 -14.14
CA GLU A 170 -16.57 1.47 -13.33
C GLU A 170 -17.49 1.20 -12.14
N GLY A 171 -17.59 -0.08 -11.73
CA GLY A 171 -18.25 -0.47 -10.48
C GLY A 171 -17.43 -0.06 -9.26
N ALA A 172 -18.04 -0.02 -8.07
CA ALA A 172 -17.27 0.08 -6.82
C ALA A 172 -16.46 -1.22 -6.63
N PHE A 173 -15.21 -1.11 -6.23
CA PHE A 173 -14.33 -2.26 -6.01
C PHE A 173 -14.94 -3.27 -5.02
N ARG A 174 -15.35 -2.80 -3.85
CA ARG A 174 -16.10 -3.61 -2.86
C ARG A 174 -17.40 -2.90 -2.49
N LYS A 175 -18.42 -3.09 -3.31
CA LYS A 175 -19.73 -2.40 -3.21
C LYS A 175 -20.40 -2.47 -1.84
N TRP A 176 -20.10 -3.50 -1.06
CA TRP A 176 -20.72 -3.71 0.25
C TRP A 176 -20.16 -2.75 1.30
N PHE A 177 -18.95 -2.18 1.11
CA PHE A 177 -18.43 -1.11 1.97
C PHE A 177 -19.29 0.16 1.88
N GLY A 178 -19.86 0.47 0.73
CA GLY A 178 -20.80 1.58 0.57
C GLY A 178 -22.20 1.32 1.15
N ARG A 179 -22.45 0.10 1.69
CA ARG A 179 -23.77 -0.33 2.19
C ARG A 179 -23.75 -0.78 3.66
N ILE A 180 -22.71 -0.47 4.39
CA ILE A 180 -22.57 -0.86 5.82
C ILE A 180 -23.70 -0.27 6.68
N ASN A 181 -24.25 0.90 6.31
CA ASN A 181 -25.42 1.49 6.94
C ASN A 181 -26.64 0.57 7.00
N GLU A 182 -26.75 -0.41 6.08
CA GLU A 182 -27.84 -1.41 6.16
C GLU A 182 -27.78 -2.24 7.45
N ILE A 183 -26.58 -2.47 8.03
CA ILE A 183 -26.43 -3.17 9.30
C ILE A 183 -27.12 -2.37 10.40
N SER A 184 -26.87 -1.05 10.49
CA SER A 184 -27.53 -0.16 11.45
C SER A 184 -29.05 -0.17 11.30
N SER A 185 -29.53 -0.20 10.05
CA SER A 185 -30.97 -0.31 9.77
C SER A 185 -31.60 -1.63 10.23
N ILE A 186 -30.83 -2.74 10.22
CA ILE A 186 -31.31 -4.06 10.68
C ILE A 186 -31.28 -4.18 12.20
N VAL A 187 -30.17 -3.74 12.82
CA VAL A 187 -29.94 -3.94 14.27
C VAL A 187 -30.57 -2.85 15.15
N GLY A 188 -31.00 -1.74 14.56
CA GLY A 188 -31.62 -0.62 15.27
C GLY A 188 -30.59 0.33 15.93
N LYS A 189 -31.03 1.07 16.94
CA LYS A 189 -30.21 2.09 17.62
C LYS A 189 -29.12 1.46 18.50
N VAL A 190 -28.01 1.09 17.90
CA VAL A 190 -26.80 0.63 18.57
C VAL A 190 -25.69 1.63 18.25
N PRO A 191 -24.89 2.09 19.24
CA PRO A 191 -23.79 3.01 18.96
C PRO A 191 -22.78 2.39 17.99
N LEU A 192 -22.17 3.25 17.17
CA LEU A 192 -21.20 2.86 16.17
C LEU A 192 -19.85 3.51 16.45
N ILE A 193 -18.76 2.75 16.31
CA ILE A 193 -17.40 3.28 16.30
C ILE A 193 -16.78 3.06 14.94
N ALA A 194 -16.18 4.11 14.37
CA ALA A 194 -15.46 4.09 13.11
C ALA A 194 -13.99 4.51 13.34
N PRO A 195 -13.10 3.57 13.73
CA PRO A 195 -11.69 3.85 13.87
C PRO A 195 -10.97 3.82 12.51
N THR A 196 -10.02 4.74 12.36
CA THR A 196 -9.10 4.78 11.22
C THR A 196 -7.75 5.36 11.63
N ALA A 197 -6.69 5.04 10.88
CA ALA A 197 -5.38 5.62 11.12
C ALA A 197 -5.27 7.05 10.57
N THR A 198 -5.87 7.30 9.42
CA THR A 198 -5.79 8.55 8.69
C THR A 198 -7.15 8.84 8.04
N ALA A 199 -7.59 10.09 8.08
CA ALA A 199 -8.73 10.57 7.31
C ALA A 199 -8.67 12.09 7.18
N THR A 200 -8.63 12.60 5.96
CA THR A 200 -8.80 14.02 5.70
C THR A 200 -10.20 14.48 6.07
N LYS A 201 -10.42 15.79 6.16
CA LYS A 201 -11.75 16.34 6.46
C LYS A 201 -12.81 15.85 5.46
N SER A 202 -12.46 15.81 4.18
CA SER A 202 -13.37 15.33 3.13
C SER A 202 -13.70 13.85 3.28
N THR A 203 -12.72 13.02 3.58
CA THR A 203 -12.87 11.58 3.81
C THR A 203 -13.72 11.31 5.05
N ARG A 204 -13.47 12.02 6.17
CA ARG A 204 -14.30 11.92 7.37
C ARG A 204 -15.78 12.18 7.09
N LEU A 205 -16.07 13.28 6.41
CA LEU A 205 -17.44 13.63 6.05
C LEU A 205 -18.12 12.59 5.13
N LYS A 206 -17.37 12.02 4.18
CA LYS A 206 -17.87 10.92 3.34
C LYS A 206 -18.21 9.68 4.16
N ILE A 207 -17.31 9.26 5.05
CA ILE A 207 -17.50 8.09 5.92
C ILE A 207 -18.68 8.30 6.87
N MET A 208 -18.74 9.43 7.57
CA MET A 208 -19.83 9.74 8.51
C MET A 208 -21.20 9.71 7.80
N ARG A 209 -21.28 10.26 6.58
CA ARG A 209 -22.50 10.21 5.77
C ARG A 209 -22.85 8.79 5.32
N SER A 210 -21.84 8.02 4.87
CA SER A 210 -22.04 6.63 4.43
C SER A 210 -22.51 5.72 5.56
N LEU A 211 -22.04 5.94 6.78
CA LEU A 211 -22.43 5.19 7.97
C LEU A 211 -23.68 5.76 8.65
N GLU A 212 -24.24 6.86 8.15
CA GLU A 212 -25.39 7.56 8.76
C GLU A 212 -25.14 7.94 10.23
N MET A 213 -23.90 8.31 10.59
CA MET A 213 -23.55 8.73 11.94
C MET A 213 -24.18 10.09 12.26
N HIS A 214 -24.90 10.16 13.38
CA HIS A 214 -25.56 11.39 13.83
C HIS A 214 -24.74 12.06 14.93
N GLU A 215 -24.19 13.24 14.64
CA GLU A 215 -23.37 14.04 15.57
C GLU A 215 -22.36 13.19 16.37
N PRO A 216 -21.52 12.39 15.69
CA PRO A 216 -20.58 11.52 16.38
C PRO A 216 -19.60 12.33 17.24
N ALA A 217 -19.11 11.75 18.30
CA ALA A 217 -17.95 12.28 18.99
C ALA A 217 -16.73 12.10 18.09
N LEU A 218 -16.11 13.20 17.67
CA LEU A 218 -14.89 13.18 16.89
C LEU A 218 -13.69 13.17 17.84
N LEU A 219 -13.04 12.03 17.95
CA LEU A 219 -11.84 11.83 18.76
C LEU A 219 -10.64 11.72 17.83
N MET A 220 -9.70 12.65 17.95
CA MET A 220 -8.58 12.75 17.03
C MET A 220 -7.27 12.91 17.76
N GLU A 221 -6.30 12.12 17.36
CA GLU A 221 -4.88 12.32 17.64
C GLU A 221 -4.19 12.82 16.37
N SER A 222 -3.23 13.72 16.52
CA SER A 222 -2.47 14.18 15.38
C SER A 222 -1.78 13.00 14.68
N PRO A 223 -1.90 12.86 13.35
CA PRO A 223 -1.17 11.83 12.60
C PRO A 223 0.32 12.17 12.48
N ASN A 224 0.76 13.30 13.02
CA ASN A 224 2.15 13.72 13.00
C ASN A 224 3.05 12.72 13.74
N ARG A 225 4.22 12.48 13.16
CA ARG A 225 5.31 11.76 13.80
C ARG A 225 6.56 12.62 13.75
N ASP A 226 6.96 13.14 14.90
CA ASP A 226 8.05 14.10 15.01
C ASP A 226 9.39 13.50 14.59
N ASN A 227 9.55 12.20 14.75
CA ASN A 227 10.76 11.47 14.41
C ASN A 227 10.88 11.05 12.93
N ILE A 228 9.94 11.43 12.05
CA ILE A 228 10.04 11.17 10.60
C ILE A 228 10.46 12.43 9.86
N CYS A 229 11.57 12.37 9.15
CA CYS A 229 12.05 13.45 8.27
C CYS A 229 11.49 13.22 6.86
N TYR A 230 10.83 14.22 6.29
CA TYR A 230 10.20 14.12 4.96
C TYR A 230 11.09 14.75 3.88
N ALA A 231 11.20 14.08 2.73
CA ALA A 231 11.87 14.66 1.57
C ALA A 231 11.19 14.27 0.25
N VAL A 232 11.40 15.11 -0.75
CA VAL A 232 10.97 14.87 -2.13
C VAL A 232 12.17 15.05 -3.04
N ARG A 233 12.43 14.08 -3.93
CA ARG A 233 13.56 14.11 -4.86
C ARG A 233 13.10 13.77 -6.27
N ALA A 234 13.50 14.57 -7.24
CA ALA A 234 13.39 14.20 -8.64
C ALA A 234 14.39 13.09 -8.95
N VAL A 235 13.99 12.09 -9.72
CA VAL A 235 14.83 10.99 -10.15
C VAL A 235 14.77 10.82 -11.66
N THR A 236 15.83 10.25 -12.21
CA THR A 236 15.83 9.84 -13.61
C THR A 236 14.91 8.64 -13.81
N PRO A 237 14.40 8.43 -15.02
CA PRO A 237 13.66 7.22 -15.35
C PRO A 237 14.48 5.94 -15.26
N ASP A 238 15.80 6.03 -15.12
CA ASP A 238 16.72 4.89 -15.00
C ASP A 238 16.79 4.44 -13.52
N PRO A 239 16.17 3.30 -13.17
CA PRO A 239 16.22 2.77 -11.80
C PRO A 239 17.63 2.38 -11.35
N ALA A 240 18.48 1.91 -12.29
CA ALA A 240 19.84 1.53 -11.98
C ALA A 240 20.61 2.71 -11.38
N LYS A 241 20.53 3.88 -12.03
CA LYS A 241 21.14 5.12 -11.51
C LYS A 241 20.53 5.54 -10.18
N THR A 242 19.22 5.39 -10.01
CA THR A 242 18.53 5.78 -8.77
C THR A 242 18.95 4.92 -7.58
N PHE A 243 19.11 3.60 -7.77
CA PHE A 243 19.37 2.67 -6.68
C PHE A 243 20.82 2.18 -6.58
N GLN A 244 21.75 2.65 -7.43
CA GLN A 244 23.13 2.22 -7.48
C GLN A 244 23.85 2.30 -6.12
N ILE A 245 23.67 3.41 -5.40
CA ILE A 245 24.29 3.59 -4.08
C ILE A 245 23.67 2.62 -3.07
N MET A 246 22.35 2.44 -3.11
CA MET A 246 21.65 1.49 -2.24
C MET A 246 22.12 0.05 -2.45
N VAL A 247 22.32 -0.37 -3.70
CA VAL A 247 22.88 -1.68 -4.04
C VAL A 247 24.30 -1.83 -3.48
N LYS A 248 25.15 -0.80 -3.61
CA LYS A 248 26.49 -0.81 -3.05
C LYS A 248 26.45 -0.95 -1.53
N ASP A 249 25.63 -0.15 -0.84
CA ASP A 249 25.52 -0.18 0.61
C ASP A 249 24.97 -1.54 1.10
N LEU A 250 24.03 -2.14 0.37
CA LEU A 250 23.51 -3.48 0.66
C LEU A 250 24.59 -4.56 0.56
N ARG A 251 25.47 -4.49 -0.46
CA ARG A 251 26.61 -5.40 -0.57
C ARG A 251 27.54 -5.32 0.62
N GLU A 252 27.84 -4.09 1.07
CA GLU A 252 28.78 -3.84 2.16
C GLU A 252 28.18 -4.21 3.52
N GLN A 253 26.91 -3.88 3.76
CA GLN A 253 26.27 -3.99 5.08
C GLN A 253 25.46 -5.28 5.26
N LYS A 254 24.98 -5.91 4.15
CA LYS A 254 24.17 -7.14 4.16
C LYS A 254 23.04 -7.12 5.20
N GLY A 255 23.03 -8.06 6.12
CA GLY A 255 22.04 -8.14 7.19
C GLY A 255 22.04 -6.97 8.20
N ASN A 256 23.03 -6.08 8.16
CA ASN A 256 23.10 -4.89 9.00
C ASN A 256 22.54 -3.63 8.32
N TYR A 257 22.14 -3.73 7.04
CA TYR A 257 21.56 -2.60 6.34
C TYR A 257 20.29 -2.10 7.04
N GLU A 258 20.09 -0.78 7.08
CA GLU A 258 18.90 -0.17 7.70
C GLU A 258 17.62 -0.68 7.02
N ARG A 259 16.67 -1.18 7.83
CA ARG A 259 15.43 -1.72 7.31
C ARG A 259 14.65 -0.65 6.55
N THR A 260 14.44 -0.91 5.28
CA THR A 260 13.85 0.00 4.30
C THR A 260 12.65 -0.65 3.63
N ILE A 261 11.54 0.10 3.49
CA ILE A 261 10.40 -0.29 2.66
C ILE A 261 10.38 0.64 1.44
N ILE A 262 10.27 0.08 0.24
CA ILE A 262 10.13 0.84 -1.00
C ILE A 262 8.74 0.57 -1.58
N TYR A 263 7.89 1.60 -1.61
CA TYR A 263 6.56 1.53 -2.20
C TYR A 263 6.60 1.87 -3.69
N PHE A 264 5.85 1.09 -4.46
CA PHE A 264 5.70 1.24 -5.91
C PHE A 264 4.24 1.38 -6.29
N GLN A 265 3.99 2.10 -7.38
CA GLN A 265 2.63 2.33 -7.89
C GLN A 265 2.04 1.10 -8.58
N THR A 266 2.86 0.17 -9.11
CA THR A 266 2.41 -1.01 -9.85
C THR A 266 3.22 -2.25 -9.53
N ILE A 267 2.59 -3.43 -9.65
CA ILE A 267 3.26 -4.73 -9.50
C ILE A 267 4.39 -4.88 -10.53
N LYS A 268 4.20 -4.41 -11.76
CA LYS A 268 5.21 -4.50 -12.84
C LYS A 268 6.53 -3.85 -12.43
N VAL A 269 6.47 -2.62 -11.92
CA VAL A 269 7.66 -1.89 -11.45
C VAL A 269 8.30 -2.57 -10.24
N THR A 270 7.48 -3.07 -9.30
CA THR A 270 7.97 -3.80 -8.12
C THR A 270 8.77 -5.04 -8.53
N THR A 271 8.19 -5.86 -9.41
CA THR A 271 8.81 -7.10 -9.89
C THR A 271 10.08 -6.81 -10.69
N PHE A 272 10.05 -5.80 -11.57
CA PHE A 272 11.20 -5.39 -12.34
C PHE A 272 12.38 -4.98 -11.44
N LEU A 273 12.14 -4.10 -10.48
CA LEU A 273 13.18 -3.67 -9.55
C LEU A 273 13.64 -4.80 -8.62
N TYR A 274 12.76 -5.72 -8.26
CA TYR A 274 13.18 -6.92 -7.54
C TYR A 274 14.20 -7.74 -8.35
N GLY A 275 13.91 -7.97 -9.63
CA GLY A 275 14.86 -8.62 -10.56
C GLY A 275 16.18 -7.86 -10.70
N PHE A 276 16.11 -6.52 -10.80
CA PHE A 276 17.28 -5.65 -10.81
C PHE A 276 18.14 -5.83 -9.54
N PHE A 277 17.55 -5.74 -8.34
CA PHE A 277 18.30 -5.93 -7.10
C PHE A 277 18.94 -7.33 -7.01
N LEU A 278 18.21 -8.38 -7.40
CA LEU A 278 18.76 -9.74 -7.40
C LEU A 278 19.90 -9.92 -8.40
N SER A 279 19.79 -9.34 -9.59
CA SER A 279 20.84 -9.38 -10.60
C SER A 279 22.10 -8.65 -10.16
N GLU A 280 21.94 -7.45 -9.60
CA GLU A 280 23.07 -6.65 -9.13
C GLU A 280 23.76 -7.24 -7.91
N LEU A 281 23.02 -7.78 -6.96
CA LEU A 281 23.57 -8.32 -5.73
C LEU A 281 24.14 -9.74 -5.91
N GLY A 282 23.59 -10.55 -6.82
CA GLY A 282 23.97 -11.95 -6.97
C GLY A 282 23.90 -12.71 -5.65
N ASP A 283 24.95 -13.44 -5.29
CA ASP A 283 25.04 -14.20 -4.04
C ASP A 283 25.12 -13.30 -2.77
N GLU A 284 25.40 -12.01 -2.95
CA GLU A 284 25.46 -11.06 -1.83
C GLU A 284 24.09 -10.62 -1.33
N VAL A 285 23.02 -11.04 -2.00
CA VAL A 285 21.63 -10.82 -1.54
C VAL A 285 21.30 -11.55 -0.23
N TYR A 286 22.09 -12.55 0.16
CA TYR A 286 21.89 -13.31 1.39
C TYR A 286 22.57 -12.62 2.59
N ALA A 287 21.87 -12.60 3.73
CA ALA A 287 22.40 -12.03 4.95
C ALA A 287 23.69 -12.74 5.44
N ASP A 288 23.81 -14.00 5.08
CA ASP A 288 25.00 -14.84 5.29
C ASP A 288 25.37 -15.59 4.00
N ASN A 289 26.45 -16.33 4.02
CA ASN A 289 26.93 -17.09 2.84
C ASN A 289 26.20 -18.42 2.62
N SER A 290 25.02 -18.64 3.21
CA SER A 290 24.33 -19.94 3.19
C SER A 290 23.52 -20.21 1.93
N CYS A 291 23.27 -19.23 1.08
CA CYS A 291 22.35 -19.28 -0.08
C CYS A 291 20.93 -19.79 0.27
N ASP A 292 20.53 -19.64 1.54
CA ASP A 292 19.18 -19.98 1.98
C ASP A 292 18.21 -18.88 1.56
N LEU A 293 17.19 -19.25 0.77
CA LEU A 293 16.16 -18.32 0.29
C LEU A 293 15.47 -17.54 1.42
N LYS A 294 15.36 -18.14 2.61
CA LYS A 294 14.78 -17.48 3.79
C LYS A 294 15.67 -16.42 4.43
N LYS A 295 16.92 -16.32 3.98
CA LYS A 295 17.90 -15.36 4.48
C LYS A 295 18.22 -14.24 3.48
N ARG A 296 17.39 -14.06 2.47
CA ARG A 296 17.52 -12.92 1.57
C ARG A 296 17.29 -11.62 2.32
N THR A 297 18.09 -10.63 1.97
CA THR A 297 17.98 -9.27 2.51
C THR A 297 17.01 -8.41 1.72
N VAL A 298 16.70 -8.78 0.47
CA VAL A 298 15.76 -8.10 -0.41
C VAL A 298 14.61 -9.05 -0.75
N GLU A 299 13.39 -8.60 -0.52
CA GLU A 299 12.17 -9.33 -0.87
C GLU A 299 11.13 -8.40 -1.48
N MET A 300 10.14 -8.97 -2.20
CA MET A 300 9.01 -8.21 -2.75
C MET A 300 7.69 -8.68 -2.14
N PHE A 301 6.74 -7.74 -1.99
CA PHE A 301 5.42 -8.02 -1.45
C PHE A 301 4.32 -7.35 -2.29
N HIS A 302 3.48 -8.17 -2.90
CA HIS A 302 2.27 -7.73 -3.60
C HIS A 302 1.19 -8.82 -3.55
N SER A 303 -0.02 -8.53 -4.00
CA SER A 303 -1.18 -9.42 -3.88
C SER A 303 -1.06 -10.78 -4.60
N ARG A 304 -0.12 -10.91 -5.54
CA ARG A 304 0.04 -12.13 -6.37
C ARG A 304 1.24 -13.00 -5.98
N ILE A 305 1.91 -12.75 -4.86
CA ILE A 305 2.93 -13.68 -4.36
C ILE A 305 2.27 -14.82 -3.58
N ASP A 306 2.91 -15.99 -3.58
CA ASP A 306 2.38 -17.16 -2.89
C ASP A 306 2.31 -16.96 -1.36
N GLU A 307 1.40 -17.68 -0.71
CA GLU A 307 1.12 -17.55 0.72
C GLU A 307 2.34 -17.87 1.60
N LEU A 308 3.16 -18.85 1.23
CA LEU A 308 4.34 -19.24 2.01
C LEU A 308 5.37 -18.11 2.06
N ASN A 309 5.56 -17.42 0.94
CA ASN A 309 6.43 -16.25 0.86
C ASN A 309 5.84 -15.07 1.60
N GLN A 310 4.54 -14.82 1.48
CA GLN A 310 3.86 -13.80 2.26
C GLN A 310 4.10 -14.03 3.75
N GLU A 311 3.86 -15.24 4.23
CA GLU A 311 4.05 -15.60 5.64
C GLU A 311 5.51 -15.43 6.10
N HIS A 312 6.47 -15.84 5.27
CA HIS A 312 7.90 -15.67 5.56
C HIS A 312 8.29 -14.19 5.70
N ILE A 313 7.90 -13.36 4.73
CA ILE A 313 8.19 -11.92 4.72
C ILE A 313 7.55 -11.27 5.95
N LEU A 314 6.29 -11.57 6.23
CA LEU A 314 5.57 -11.01 7.39
C LEU A 314 6.26 -11.40 8.70
N LYS A 315 6.65 -12.66 8.88
CA LYS A 315 7.40 -13.12 10.05
C LYS A 315 8.73 -12.38 10.20
N SER A 316 9.48 -12.23 9.11
CA SER A 316 10.75 -11.51 9.12
C SER A 316 10.59 -10.02 9.47
N MET A 317 9.54 -9.36 8.98
CA MET A 317 9.31 -7.93 9.23
C MET A 317 8.79 -7.61 10.65
N VAL A 318 8.22 -8.59 11.36
CA VAL A 318 7.73 -8.43 12.74
C VAL A 318 8.88 -8.50 13.76
N VAL A 319 9.99 -9.18 13.44
CA VAL A 319 11.16 -9.34 14.33
C VAL A 319 12.21 -8.30 13.97
N ALA A 320 12.83 -7.66 14.96
CA ALA A 320 13.84 -6.62 14.71
C ALA A 320 15.08 -7.13 13.96
N ASP A 321 15.50 -8.36 14.24
CA ASP A 321 16.65 -9.05 13.63
C ASP A 321 16.29 -9.95 12.43
N GLY A 322 15.08 -9.80 11.87
CA GLY A 322 14.67 -10.54 10.68
C GLY A 322 15.58 -10.29 9.48
N SER A 323 15.71 -11.29 8.60
CA SER A 323 16.63 -11.27 7.44
C SER A 323 16.31 -10.17 6.42
N VAL A 324 15.02 -9.88 6.19
CA VAL A 324 14.59 -8.89 5.20
C VAL A 324 14.98 -7.48 5.64
N ARG A 325 15.83 -6.83 4.85
CA ARG A 325 16.30 -5.46 5.06
C ARG A 325 15.66 -4.47 4.10
N VAL A 326 15.45 -4.87 2.86
CA VAL A 326 14.75 -4.07 1.85
C VAL A 326 13.53 -4.83 1.38
N LEU A 327 12.36 -4.24 1.60
CA LEU A 327 11.09 -4.76 1.12
C LEU A 327 10.56 -3.89 0.01
N LEU A 328 10.44 -4.45 -1.20
CA LEU A 328 9.80 -3.81 -2.33
C LEU A 328 8.30 -4.13 -2.29
N ALA A 329 7.45 -3.13 -2.12
CA ALA A 329 6.04 -3.36 -1.86
C ALA A 329 5.11 -2.51 -2.73
N THR A 330 3.93 -3.04 -3.02
CA THR A 330 2.81 -2.22 -3.48
C THR A 330 1.93 -1.82 -2.29
N ILE A 331 0.87 -1.07 -2.54
CA ILE A 331 -0.13 -0.69 -1.52
C ILE A 331 -0.72 -1.91 -0.77
N ALA A 332 -0.64 -3.11 -1.35
CA ALA A 332 -1.06 -4.36 -0.70
C ALA A 332 -0.36 -4.62 0.65
N TYR A 333 0.86 -4.09 0.84
CA TYR A 333 1.57 -4.12 2.13
C TYR A 333 1.09 -3.02 3.10
N GLY A 334 0.05 -2.25 2.72
CA GLY A 334 -0.37 -1.04 3.44
C GLY A 334 -1.20 -1.28 4.70
N MET A 335 -1.89 -2.41 4.89
CA MET A 335 -2.89 -2.58 5.95
C MET A 335 -2.50 -3.60 7.02
N GLY A 336 -2.68 -3.23 8.28
CA GLY A 336 -2.66 -4.16 9.43
C GLY A 336 -1.31 -4.77 9.84
N ILE A 337 -0.24 -4.60 9.08
CA ILE A 337 1.04 -5.25 9.35
C ILE A 337 1.87 -4.47 10.36
N ASN A 338 2.35 -5.15 11.39
CA ASN A 338 3.19 -4.56 12.42
C ASN A 338 4.68 -4.76 12.09
N CYS A 339 5.30 -3.81 11.36
CA CYS A 339 6.73 -3.84 11.08
C CYS A 339 7.52 -3.26 12.26
N LYS A 340 8.64 -3.89 12.59
CA LYS A 340 9.59 -3.37 13.58
C LYS A 340 10.84 -2.84 12.91
N ASP A 341 11.44 -1.83 13.52
CA ASP A 341 12.75 -1.27 13.15
C ASP A 341 12.87 -0.74 11.72
N VAL A 342 11.78 -0.26 11.13
CA VAL A 342 11.82 0.40 9.82
C VAL A 342 12.36 1.81 10.00
N LYS A 343 13.51 2.09 9.40
CA LYS A 343 14.19 3.40 9.46
C LYS A 343 13.89 4.27 8.25
N VAL A 344 13.67 3.66 7.09
CA VAL A 344 13.49 4.36 5.84
C VAL A 344 12.26 3.85 5.11
N VAL A 345 11.40 4.75 4.67
CA VAL A 345 10.33 4.48 3.71
C VAL A 345 10.59 5.31 2.46
N LEU A 346 10.75 4.62 1.33
CA LEU A 346 10.90 5.24 0.02
C LEU A 346 9.60 5.05 -0.77
N HIS A 347 9.21 6.06 -1.52
CA HIS A 347 8.16 5.94 -2.53
C HIS A 347 8.80 6.14 -3.90
N TYR A 348 8.85 5.11 -4.71
CA TYR A 348 9.28 5.20 -6.10
C TYR A 348 8.06 5.48 -6.99
N GLY A 349 7.79 6.75 -7.16
CA GLY A 349 6.54 7.30 -7.61
C GLY A 349 5.69 7.83 -6.43
N PRO A 350 5.04 8.99 -6.57
CA PRO A 350 4.18 9.55 -5.53
C PRO A 350 3.03 8.61 -5.16
N SER A 351 2.69 8.56 -3.88
CA SER A 351 1.47 7.90 -3.40
C SER A 351 0.23 8.54 -4.04
N TYR A 352 -0.86 7.81 -4.11
CA TYR A 352 -2.09 8.27 -4.76
C TYR A 352 -2.61 9.58 -4.14
N ASN A 353 -2.66 9.66 -2.81
CA ASN A 353 -3.09 10.84 -2.05
C ASN A 353 -2.32 10.98 -0.72
N SER A 354 -2.57 12.07 0.02
CA SER A 354 -1.90 12.36 1.29
C SER A 354 -2.22 11.35 2.39
N GLU A 355 -3.41 10.76 2.40
CA GLU A 355 -3.81 9.74 3.38
C GLU A 355 -2.96 8.49 3.21
N THR A 356 -2.86 7.99 1.98
CA THR A 356 -2.02 6.84 1.62
C THR A 356 -0.56 7.14 1.96
N TYR A 357 -0.05 8.31 1.59
CA TYR A 357 1.33 8.69 1.88
C TYR A 357 1.65 8.71 3.38
N LEU A 358 0.78 9.29 4.21
CA LEU A 358 0.97 9.28 5.66
C LEU A 358 0.87 7.87 6.26
N GLN A 359 -0.02 7.04 5.75
CA GLN A 359 -0.18 5.66 6.21
C GLN A 359 1.04 4.81 5.87
N GLU A 360 1.58 4.95 4.66
CA GLU A 360 2.78 4.24 4.19
C GLU A 360 4.05 4.76 4.88
N SER A 361 4.27 6.06 4.90
CA SER A 361 5.41 6.69 5.59
C SER A 361 5.40 6.44 7.10
N GLY A 362 4.21 6.35 7.71
CA GLY A 362 4.02 6.02 9.12
C GLY A 362 4.41 4.58 9.50
N ARG A 363 4.89 3.76 8.56
CA ARG A 363 5.54 2.47 8.86
C ARG A 363 6.91 2.66 9.47
N ALA A 364 7.61 3.72 9.09
CA ALA A 364 8.81 4.16 9.78
C ALA A 364 8.48 4.79 11.13
N GLY A 365 9.47 4.88 11.99
CA GLY A 365 9.41 5.68 13.22
C GLY A 365 8.41 5.20 14.26
N ARG A 366 8.12 3.91 14.34
CA ARG A 366 7.31 3.35 15.43
C ARG A 366 8.04 3.40 16.77
N ASP A 367 9.36 3.29 16.73
CA ASP A 367 10.23 3.64 17.83
C ASP A 367 10.50 5.15 17.78
N VAL A 368 9.91 5.89 18.70
CA VAL A 368 9.98 7.36 18.75
C VAL A 368 11.38 7.87 19.07
N SER A 369 12.26 7.03 19.62
CA SER A 369 13.66 7.40 19.96
C SER A 369 14.56 7.49 18.72
N ALA A 370 14.16 6.90 17.59
CA ALA A 370 14.96 6.83 16.38
C ALA A 370 14.46 7.82 15.32
N THR A 371 15.37 8.60 14.74
CA THR A 371 15.11 9.44 13.58
C THR A 371 14.96 8.55 12.34
N CYS A 372 13.85 8.72 11.62
CA CYS A 372 13.51 7.95 10.44
C CYS A 372 13.29 8.86 9.22
N LYS A 373 13.30 8.28 8.03
CA LYS A 373 13.20 9.03 6.77
C LYS A 373 12.01 8.54 5.95
N ALA A 374 11.23 9.48 5.42
CA ALA A 374 10.21 9.22 4.40
C ALA A 374 10.54 10.04 3.16
N VAL A 375 10.96 9.37 2.08
CA VAL A 375 11.46 10.03 0.87
C VAL A 375 10.59 9.65 -0.31
N MET A 376 10.06 10.65 -0.99
CA MET A 376 9.27 10.49 -2.20
C MET A 376 10.14 10.80 -3.42
N LEU A 377 10.38 9.78 -4.23
CA LEU A 377 11.11 9.86 -5.49
C LEU A 377 10.10 10.05 -6.62
N TYR A 378 10.31 11.00 -7.51
CA TYR A 378 9.37 11.28 -8.58
C TYR A 378 10.02 11.62 -9.91
N SER A 379 9.29 11.34 -10.98
CA SER A 379 9.50 11.87 -12.32
C SER A 379 8.17 12.39 -12.87
N SER A 380 8.20 13.13 -13.95
CA SER A 380 6.98 13.68 -14.58
C SER A 380 5.95 12.61 -14.96
N LEU A 381 6.42 11.40 -15.34
CA LEU A 381 5.56 10.26 -15.68
C LEU A 381 4.82 9.70 -14.47
N MET A 382 5.53 9.54 -13.35
CA MET A 382 4.98 8.99 -12.11
C MET A 382 3.87 9.87 -11.54
N MET A 383 3.87 11.16 -11.86
CA MET A 383 2.88 12.13 -11.40
C MET A 383 1.48 11.95 -12.01
N LYS A 384 1.32 11.12 -13.04
CA LYS A 384 0.01 10.87 -13.68
C LYS A 384 -0.99 10.18 -12.75
N TYR A 385 -0.49 9.37 -11.82
CA TYR A 385 -1.28 8.45 -11.01
C TYR A 385 -1.63 8.99 -9.62
N CYS A 386 -1.34 10.25 -9.32
CA CYS A 386 -1.65 10.85 -8.02
C CYS A 386 -2.64 12.01 -8.15
N GLU A 387 -3.34 12.28 -7.04
CA GLU A 387 -4.27 13.41 -6.93
C GLU A 387 -3.52 14.76 -6.96
N ASP A 388 -4.23 15.82 -7.30
CA ASP A 388 -3.64 17.16 -7.46
C ASP A 388 -3.02 17.72 -6.17
N GLU A 389 -3.52 17.30 -5.02
CA GLU A 389 -2.94 17.63 -3.72
C GLU A 389 -1.50 17.11 -3.59
N ILE A 390 -1.26 15.85 -3.96
CA ILE A 390 0.09 15.26 -3.96
C ILE A 390 0.98 15.91 -5.03
N LYS A 391 0.43 16.24 -6.22
CA LYS A 391 1.19 16.98 -7.23
C LYS A 391 1.66 18.34 -6.70
N THR A 392 0.79 19.03 -5.96
CA THR A 392 1.14 20.30 -5.30
C THR A 392 2.22 20.08 -4.24
N TYR A 393 2.06 19.05 -3.39
CA TYR A 393 3.04 18.68 -2.38
C TYR A 393 4.43 18.40 -2.96
N VAL A 394 4.50 17.69 -4.08
CA VAL A 394 5.75 17.36 -4.77
C VAL A 394 6.42 18.61 -5.34
N ARG A 395 5.67 19.47 -6.01
CA ARG A 395 6.20 20.66 -6.71
C ARG A 395 6.56 21.84 -5.81
N ASP A 396 5.92 21.97 -4.66
CA ASP A 396 6.18 23.08 -3.75
C ASP A 396 7.54 22.90 -3.05
N SER A 397 8.49 23.78 -3.35
CA SER A 397 9.81 23.82 -2.74
C SER A 397 9.95 24.89 -1.64
N SER A 398 8.89 25.64 -1.36
CA SER A 398 8.91 26.78 -0.44
C SER A 398 8.36 26.46 0.95
N LYS A 399 7.28 25.68 1.01
CA LYS A 399 6.59 25.35 2.27
C LYS A 399 7.20 24.12 2.95
N CYS A 400 7.08 24.09 4.28
CA CYS A 400 7.46 22.91 5.06
C CYS A 400 6.60 21.70 4.65
N ARG A 401 7.26 20.57 4.24
CA ARG A 401 6.58 19.34 3.83
C ARG A 401 5.62 18.82 4.88
N ARG A 402 6.05 18.81 6.14
CA ARG A 402 5.23 18.35 7.28
C ARG A 402 3.97 19.19 7.45
N LYS A 403 4.08 20.52 7.38
CA LYS A 403 2.92 21.41 7.48
C LYS A 403 1.92 21.16 6.35
N MET A 404 2.41 21.04 5.11
CA MET A 404 1.56 20.76 3.95
C MET A 404 0.77 19.46 4.11
N LEU A 405 1.41 18.39 4.59
CA LEU A 405 0.72 17.13 4.86
C LEU A 405 -0.36 17.27 5.93
N LEU A 406 -0.05 17.94 7.04
CA LEU A 406 -0.95 18.05 8.19
C LEU A 406 -2.12 19.01 7.95
N GLU A 407 -1.98 20.01 7.08
CA GLU A 407 -3.07 20.91 6.69
C GLU A 407 -4.30 20.15 6.17
N SER A 408 -4.09 19.08 5.41
CA SER A 408 -5.17 18.24 4.86
C SER A 408 -5.97 17.49 5.93
N PHE A 409 -5.41 17.33 7.13
CA PHE A 409 -6.00 16.56 8.23
C PHE A 409 -6.69 17.42 9.30
N ASP A 410 -6.79 18.73 9.12
CA ASP A 410 -7.39 19.65 10.10
C ASP A 410 -6.62 19.65 11.45
N VAL A 411 -5.32 19.39 11.42
CA VAL A 411 -4.45 19.45 12.60
C VAL A 411 -4.04 20.89 12.85
N ASP A 412 -4.06 21.30 14.10
CA ASP A 412 -3.51 22.61 14.49
C ASP A 412 -1.99 22.64 14.27
N ILE A 413 -1.60 23.24 13.15
CA ILE A 413 -0.20 23.38 12.75
C ILE A 413 0.56 24.47 13.52
N THR A 414 -0.13 25.28 14.33
CA THR A 414 0.49 26.37 15.11
C THR A 414 1.25 25.82 16.30
N ASN A 415 0.80 24.70 16.85
CA ASN A 415 1.37 24.02 18.01
C ASN A 415 2.29 22.83 17.63
N LEU A 416 2.72 22.74 16.38
CA LEU A 416 3.73 21.75 16.02
C LEU A 416 5.04 22.04 16.75
N PRO A 417 5.71 20.99 17.28
CA PRO A 417 6.98 21.18 17.97
C PRO A 417 7.97 21.93 17.07
N SER A 418 8.62 22.93 17.64
CA SER A 418 9.75 23.58 16.99
C SER A 418 10.89 22.56 16.97
N PHE A 419 11.29 22.11 15.79
CA PHE A 419 12.46 21.27 15.66
C PHE A 419 13.69 22.10 16.05
N GLU A 420 14.46 21.62 17.00
CA GLU A 420 15.75 22.22 17.38
C GLU A 420 16.67 22.35 16.17
N THR A 421 16.54 21.42 15.24
CA THR A 421 17.27 21.35 13.98
C THR A 421 16.29 21.30 12.80
N PRO A 422 16.03 22.44 12.09
CA PRO A 422 15.09 22.49 10.96
C PRO A 422 15.34 21.45 9.87
N HIS A 423 16.58 21.05 9.63
CA HIS A 423 16.95 20.03 8.64
C HIS A 423 16.46 18.62 9.00
N GLN A 424 16.13 18.32 10.25
CA GLN A 424 15.51 17.06 10.65
C GLN A 424 13.98 17.06 10.43
N CYS A 425 13.38 18.19 10.10
CA CYS A 425 11.97 18.28 9.78
C CYS A 425 11.67 17.80 8.35
N CYS A 426 12.29 18.44 7.36
CA CYS A 426 12.11 18.10 5.95
C CYS A 426 13.17 18.76 5.05
N ASP A 427 13.23 18.32 3.79
CA ASP A 427 14.14 18.85 2.76
C ASP A 427 13.97 20.36 2.51
N ASN A 428 12.73 20.88 2.52
CA ASN A 428 12.49 22.32 2.34
C ASN A 428 12.99 23.12 3.55
N CYS A 429 12.79 22.61 4.77
CA CYS A 429 13.33 23.26 5.97
C CYS A 429 14.86 23.20 6.01
N GLN A 430 15.47 22.11 5.53
CA GLN A 430 16.93 22.01 5.41
C GLN A 430 17.50 23.05 4.46
N ARG A 431 16.91 23.24 3.27
CA ARG A 431 17.34 24.27 2.30
C ARG A 431 17.26 25.69 2.85
N ASN A 432 16.29 25.95 3.71
CA ASN A 432 16.08 27.26 4.34
C ASN A 432 16.77 27.38 5.71
N CYS A 433 17.55 26.37 6.12
CA CYS A 433 18.28 26.38 7.37
C CYS A 433 19.38 27.44 7.35
N LYS A 434 19.51 28.19 8.45
CA LYS A 434 20.55 29.18 8.64
C LYS A 434 21.73 28.63 9.46
N CYS A 435 21.80 27.31 9.63
CA CYS A 435 22.91 26.66 10.33
C CYS A 435 24.20 26.88 9.55
N GLN A 436 25.22 27.39 10.23
CA GLN A 436 26.57 27.49 9.68
C GLN A 436 27.39 26.34 10.26
N GLY A 437 27.58 25.25 9.50
CA GLY A 437 28.46 24.16 9.94
C GLY A 437 28.06 22.77 9.42
N ASP A 438 28.90 21.78 9.71
CA ASP A 438 28.86 20.38 9.25
C ASP A 438 27.57 19.62 9.63
N SER A 439 26.75 20.18 10.53
CA SER A 439 25.50 19.57 10.99
C SER A 439 24.34 19.64 10.00
N CYS A 440 24.49 20.36 8.85
CA CYS A 440 23.46 20.45 7.81
C CYS A 440 23.58 19.36 6.74
N ASP A 441 24.58 18.49 6.79
CA ASP A 441 24.83 17.40 5.83
C ASP A 441 23.92 16.18 6.02
N PHE A 442 22.68 16.41 6.47
CA PHE A 442 21.71 15.33 6.62
C PHE A 442 21.27 14.83 5.24
N VAL A 443 21.75 13.65 4.84
CA VAL A 443 21.41 13.02 3.57
C VAL A 443 20.10 12.27 3.70
N PHE A 444 19.05 12.74 3.02
CA PHE A 444 17.76 12.05 2.98
C PHE A 444 17.81 10.77 2.15
N PHE A 445 18.38 10.86 0.98
CA PHE A 445 18.57 9.74 0.07
C PHE A 445 19.86 9.97 -0.73
N PRO A 446 20.81 9.04 -0.69
CA PRO A 446 22.05 9.17 -1.44
C PRO A 446 21.75 9.03 -2.94
N SER A 447 22.00 10.07 -3.69
CA SER A 447 21.85 10.07 -5.16
C SER A 447 23.12 10.58 -5.80
N PRO A 448 23.65 9.93 -6.83
CA PRO A 448 24.77 10.43 -7.59
C PRO A 448 24.41 11.64 -8.47
N VAL A 449 23.14 11.99 -8.53
CA VAL A 449 22.65 13.06 -9.42
C VAL A 449 22.69 14.38 -8.68
N SER A 450 23.67 15.23 -9.03
CA SER A 450 23.57 16.67 -8.84
C SER A 450 22.24 17.16 -9.43
N GLU A 451 21.55 18.06 -8.74
CA GLU A 451 20.27 18.65 -9.11
C GLU A 451 20.10 18.78 -10.63
N MET A 452 19.35 17.85 -11.23
CA MET A 452 18.96 18.02 -12.62
C MET A 452 17.93 19.14 -12.64
N GLN A 453 18.35 20.30 -13.13
CA GLN A 453 17.41 21.29 -13.63
C GLN A 453 16.47 20.57 -14.60
N GLU A 454 15.17 20.71 -14.38
CA GLU A 454 14.18 20.33 -15.38
C GLU A 454 14.56 21.07 -16.68
N VAL A 455 15.10 20.33 -17.63
CA VAL A 455 15.27 20.84 -18.97
C VAL A 455 13.87 20.87 -19.56
N SER A 456 13.23 22.02 -19.42
CA SER A 456 12.05 22.41 -20.19
C SER A 456 12.49 22.68 -21.62
N ALA A 457 12.81 21.64 -22.36
CA ALA A 457 12.93 21.74 -23.81
C ALA A 457 11.55 21.42 -24.39
N GLU A 458 10.76 22.44 -24.59
CA GLU A 458 9.66 22.40 -25.55
C GLU A 458 10.27 22.29 -26.97
N HIS A 459 10.57 21.05 -27.37
CA HIS A 459 10.80 20.76 -28.76
C HIS A 459 9.46 20.49 -29.43
N SER A 460 9.00 21.43 -30.22
CA SER A 460 7.85 21.33 -31.12
C SER A 460 8.18 20.54 -32.40
N LEU A 461 9.07 19.56 -32.34
CA LEU A 461 9.35 18.65 -33.47
C LEU A 461 8.18 17.68 -33.61
N SER A 462 7.63 17.60 -34.80
CA SER A 462 6.60 16.64 -35.18
C SER A 462 6.86 16.13 -36.58
N ARG A 463 6.73 14.82 -36.78
CA ARG A 463 6.84 14.18 -38.09
C ARG A 463 5.48 13.84 -38.66
N GLU A 464 5.36 13.90 -39.99
CA GLU A 464 4.21 13.33 -40.72
C GLU A 464 4.40 11.82 -40.88
N ILE A 465 3.35 11.04 -40.59
CA ILE A 465 3.42 9.58 -40.56
C ILE A 465 2.36 9.03 -41.50
N SER A 466 2.78 8.20 -42.46
CA SER A 466 1.87 7.43 -43.30
C SER A 466 1.34 6.18 -42.56
N ASP A 467 0.17 5.68 -42.97
CA ASP A 467 -0.40 4.46 -42.41
C ASP A 467 0.55 3.26 -42.60
N GLY A 468 1.28 3.18 -43.71
CA GLY A 468 2.26 2.14 -43.95
C GLY A 468 3.44 2.16 -42.98
N GLN A 469 3.94 3.35 -42.64
CA GLN A 469 4.99 3.52 -41.64
C GLN A 469 4.51 3.13 -40.23
N ARG A 470 3.28 3.51 -39.89
CA ARG A 470 2.65 3.14 -38.60
C ARG A 470 2.50 1.64 -38.47
N GLU A 471 2.05 0.95 -39.53
CA GLU A 471 1.94 -0.51 -39.54
C GLU A 471 3.31 -1.21 -39.46
N THR A 472 4.33 -0.68 -40.18
CA THR A 472 5.69 -1.17 -40.08
C THR A 472 6.26 -1.02 -38.69
N LEU A 473 6.03 0.13 -38.04
CA LEU A 473 6.43 0.37 -36.67
C LEU A 473 5.76 -0.63 -35.72
N ARG A 474 4.45 -0.86 -35.85
CA ARG A 474 3.71 -1.86 -35.06
C ARG A 474 4.33 -3.24 -35.16
N LYS A 475 4.61 -3.70 -36.38
CA LYS A 475 5.25 -5.02 -36.61
C LYS A 475 6.61 -5.11 -35.92
N LYS A 476 7.47 -4.10 -36.10
CA LYS A 476 8.82 -4.10 -35.49
C LYS A 476 8.75 -4.05 -33.96
N LEU A 477 7.82 -3.29 -33.37
CA LEU A 477 7.61 -3.25 -31.92
C LEU A 477 7.11 -4.60 -31.36
N ASN A 478 6.27 -5.32 -32.10
CA ASN A 478 5.86 -6.67 -31.71
C ASN A 478 7.03 -7.67 -31.76
N TYR A 479 7.93 -7.56 -32.76
CA TYR A 479 9.16 -8.35 -32.76
C TYR A 479 10.06 -8.02 -31.57
N LEU A 480 10.24 -6.74 -31.27
CA LEU A 480 11.00 -6.30 -30.11
C LEU A 480 10.42 -6.86 -28.81
N LYS A 481 9.09 -6.83 -28.64
CA LYS A 481 8.38 -7.43 -27.50
C LYS A 481 8.78 -8.90 -27.34
N VAL A 482 8.67 -9.70 -28.40
CA VAL A 482 9.00 -11.14 -28.35
C VAL A 482 10.50 -11.38 -28.04
N ALA A 483 11.40 -10.55 -28.58
CA ALA A 483 12.84 -10.65 -28.32
C ALA A 483 13.15 -10.35 -26.83
N LEU A 484 12.55 -9.29 -26.29
CA LEU A 484 12.70 -8.94 -24.88
C LEU A 484 12.14 -10.03 -23.97
N ASP A 485 10.96 -10.58 -24.26
CA ASP A 485 10.37 -11.68 -23.50
C ASP A 485 11.28 -12.91 -23.45
N LYS A 486 11.90 -13.29 -24.57
CA LYS A 486 12.88 -14.39 -24.62
C LYS A 486 14.13 -14.09 -23.79
N GLN A 487 14.67 -12.90 -23.88
CA GLN A 487 15.85 -12.48 -23.11
C GLN A 487 15.59 -12.57 -21.61
N TYR A 488 14.45 -12.05 -21.13
CA TYR A 488 14.08 -12.10 -19.72
C TYR A 488 13.81 -13.52 -19.23
N LEU A 489 13.17 -14.36 -20.03
CA LEU A 489 12.97 -15.79 -19.70
C LEU A 489 14.29 -16.54 -19.59
N PHE A 490 15.27 -16.22 -20.42
CA PHE A 490 16.59 -16.84 -20.35
C PHE A 490 17.35 -16.40 -19.10
N THR A 491 17.32 -15.11 -18.76
CA THR A 491 17.94 -14.57 -17.54
C THR A 491 17.28 -15.14 -16.28
N ALA A 492 15.95 -15.26 -16.26
CA ALA A 492 15.22 -15.86 -15.15
C ALA A 492 15.52 -17.34 -14.95
N ARG A 493 15.81 -18.10 -16.01
CA ARG A 493 16.20 -19.52 -15.94
C ARG A 493 17.64 -19.73 -15.46
N SER A 494 18.54 -18.79 -15.72
CA SER A 494 19.94 -18.86 -15.26
C SER A 494 20.09 -18.62 -13.75
N VAL A 495 19.13 -17.94 -13.13
CA VAL A 495 19.02 -17.83 -11.69
C VAL A 495 18.15 -19.00 -11.23
N ASN A 496 18.73 -20.00 -10.57
CA ASN A 496 18.06 -21.18 -10.01
C ASN A 496 16.99 -20.79 -8.97
N ASN A 497 15.87 -20.21 -9.41
CA ASN A 497 14.85 -19.64 -8.54
C ASN A 497 13.52 -20.35 -8.79
N PRO A 498 13.02 -21.20 -7.87
CA PRO A 498 11.73 -21.87 -8.00
C PRO A 498 10.53 -20.92 -7.79
N MET A 499 10.76 -19.66 -7.45
CA MET A 499 9.70 -18.66 -7.27
C MET A 499 9.45 -17.91 -8.58
N PHE A 500 8.66 -18.49 -9.45
CA PHE A 500 8.29 -17.87 -10.73
C PHE A 500 7.17 -16.84 -10.53
N THR A 501 7.51 -15.58 -10.72
CA THR A 501 6.53 -14.60 -11.13
C THR A 501 6.20 -14.82 -12.61
N PRO A 502 4.94 -14.79 -13.05
CA PRO A 502 4.58 -15.00 -14.45
C PRO A 502 5.41 -14.12 -15.40
N ALA A 503 5.87 -14.67 -16.52
CA ALA A 503 6.70 -13.97 -17.51
C ALA A 503 6.11 -12.62 -17.96
N LYS A 504 4.78 -12.49 -18.03
CA LYS A 504 4.07 -11.23 -18.33
C LYS A 504 4.35 -10.10 -17.32
N LEU A 505 4.74 -10.39 -16.09
CA LEU A 505 5.09 -9.37 -15.10
C LEU A 505 6.49 -8.79 -15.33
N TYR A 506 7.35 -9.49 -16.06
CA TYR A 506 8.69 -9.02 -16.44
C TYR A 506 8.71 -8.31 -17.80
N CYS A 507 7.61 -8.38 -18.58
CA CYS A 507 7.56 -7.77 -19.90
C CYS A 507 7.60 -6.24 -19.79
N ALA A 508 8.72 -5.66 -20.19
CA ALA A 508 8.92 -4.22 -20.19
C ALA A 508 8.17 -3.52 -21.34
N LEU A 509 7.73 -4.27 -22.37
CA LEU A 509 7.01 -3.77 -23.54
C LEU A 509 5.78 -4.64 -23.81
N GLY A 510 4.63 -4.22 -23.28
CA GLY A 510 3.32 -4.86 -23.52
C GLY A 510 2.53 -4.17 -24.63
N ASP A 511 1.36 -4.71 -24.99
CA ASP A 511 0.50 -4.16 -26.03
C ASP A 511 0.05 -2.72 -25.74
N ALA A 512 -0.26 -2.44 -24.47
CA ALA A 512 -0.60 -1.08 -24.02
C ALA A 512 0.53 -0.08 -24.27
N GLN A 513 1.79 -0.46 -24.00
CA GLN A 513 2.95 0.38 -24.28
C GLN A 513 3.19 0.54 -25.79
N ILE A 514 2.99 -0.52 -26.57
CA ILE A 514 3.05 -0.44 -28.04
C ILE A 514 2.00 0.54 -28.57
N ASP A 515 0.77 0.48 -28.09
CA ASP A 515 -0.27 1.44 -28.49
C ASP A 515 0.05 2.87 -28.06
N GLN A 516 0.65 3.07 -26.89
CA GLN A 516 1.13 4.40 -26.45
C GLN A 516 2.24 4.91 -27.37
N VAL A 517 3.20 4.06 -27.78
CA VAL A 517 4.24 4.41 -28.76
C VAL A 517 3.60 4.83 -30.09
N LEU A 518 2.66 4.05 -30.61
CA LEU A 518 2.00 4.32 -31.89
C LEU A 518 1.15 5.59 -31.85
N ASN A 519 0.49 5.88 -30.73
CA ASN A 519 -0.31 7.09 -30.56
C ASN A 519 0.55 8.36 -30.47
N ASN A 520 1.78 8.24 -29.99
CA ASN A 520 2.70 9.36 -29.81
C ASN A 520 3.87 9.35 -30.81
N CYS A 521 3.89 8.46 -31.80
CA CYS A 521 5.02 8.29 -32.70
C CYS A 521 5.37 9.53 -33.51
N ALA A 522 4.45 10.48 -33.70
CA ALA A 522 4.72 11.75 -34.36
C ALA A 522 5.67 12.69 -33.60
N ILE A 523 5.76 12.53 -32.28
CA ILE A 523 6.49 13.46 -31.40
C ILE A 523 7.60 12.80 -30.58
N ILE A 524 7.90 11.52 -30.84
CA ILE A 524 8.97 10.77 -30.18
C ILE A 524 10.22 10.82 -31.09
N PHE A 525 11.31 11.41 -30.59
CA PHE A 525 12.61 11.50 -31.29
C PHE A 525 13.77 11.00 -30.43
N THR A 526 13.59 10.90 -29.10
CA THR A 526 14.65 10.51 -28.16
C THR A 526 14.13 9.49 -27.14
N SER A 527 15.05 8.82 -26.44
CA SER A 527 14.70 7.98 -25.30
C SER A 527 14.00 8.77 -24.17
N ALA A 528 14.29 10.07 -24.03
CA ALA A 528 13.60 10.94 -23.11
C ALA A 528 12.11 11.15 -23.48
N ASP A 529 11.81 11.22 -24.79
CA ASP A 529 10.42 11.31 -25.25
C ASP A 529 9.65 10.01 -24.99
N ILE A 530 10.29 8.85 -25.13
CA ILE A 530 9.69 7.57 -24.74
C ILE A 530 9.26 7.63 -23.29
N PHE A 531 10.12 8.03 -22.38
CA PHE A 531 9.77 8.17 -20.96
C PHE A 531 8.70 9.23 -20.67
N LYS A 532 8.55 10.22 -21.53
CA LYS A 532 7.54 11.27 -21.39
C LYS A 532 6.14 10.82 -21.84
N PHE A 533 6.04 9.96 -22.85
CA PHE A 533 4.79 9.63 -23.53
C PHE A 533 4.36 8.18 -23.40
N VAL A 534 5.26 7.28 -22.95
CA VAL A 534 5.04 5.84 -22.89
C VAL A 534 5.39 5.34 -21.49
N ASP A 535 4.58 4.43 -20.95
CA ASP A 535 4.78 3.86 -19.62
C ASP A 535 5.88 2.77 -19.66
N ILE A 536 7.10 3.18 -19.97
CA ILE A 536 8.30 2.35 -20.00
C ILE A 536 9.27 2.86 -18.95
N TRP A 537 9.89 1.94 -18.22
CA TRP A 537 10.74 2.23 -17.06
C TRP A 537 12.20 1.83 -17.29
N HIS A 538 12.47 1.18 -18.44
CA HIS A 538 13.77 0.65 -18.81
C HIS A 538 14.46 1.53 -19.83
N LEU A 539 15.66 2.01 -19.51
CA LEU A 539 16.45 2.78 -20.46
C LEU A 539 16.86 1.92 -21.67
N SER A 540 17.22 0.65 -21.45
CA SER A 540 17.55 -0.28 -22.55
C SER A 540 16.37 -0.47 -23.50
N VAL A 541 15.15 -0.67 -22.97
CA VAL A 541 13.94 -0.81 -23.80
C VAL A 541 13.61 0.49 -24.53
N ALA A 542 13.75 1.64 -23.87
CA ALA A 542 13.55 2.94 -24.49
C ALA A 542 14.55 3.15 -25.65
N LYS A 543 15.81 2.78 -25.48
CA LYS A 543 16.84 2.81 -26.53
C LYS A 543 16.49 1.92 -27.70
N GLU A 544 16.05 0.68 -27.47
CA GLU A 544 15.62 -0.26 -28.51
C GLU A 544 14.41 0.28 -29.30
N ILE A 545 13.48 0.96 -28.64
CA ILE A 545 12.35 1.60 -29.32
C ILE A 545 12.84 2.77 -30.19
N VAL A 546 13.71 3.63 -29.68
CA VAL A 546 14.30 4.75 -30.44
C VAL A 546 15.09 4.22 -31.64
N PHE A 547 15.85 3.15 -31.46
CA PHE A 547 16.55 2.46 -32.55
C PHE A 547 15.56 1.89 -33.58
N THR A 548 14.43 1.37 -33.15
CA THR A 548 13.34 0.95 -34.05
C THR A 548 12.78 2.12 -34.85
N PHE A 549 12.65 3.31 -34.24
CA PHE A 549 12.24 4.54 -34.92
C PHE A 549 13.23 4.96 -36.00
N GLN A 550 14.53 4.90 -35.72
CA GLN A 550 15.56 5.20 -36.70
C GLN A 550 15.41 4.29 -37.95
N HIS A 551 15.10 3.01 -37.75
CA HIS A 551 14.90 2.07 -38.84
C HIS A 551 13.60 2.27 -39.65
N VAL A 552 12.59 2.92 -39.08
CA VAL A 552 11.29 3.14 -39.73
C VAL A 552 11.21 4.53 -40.37
N PHE A 553 11.73 5.54 -39.69
CA PHE A 553 11.59 6.94 -40.10
C PHE A 553 12.88 7.57 -40.61
N GLY A 554 14.05 7.11 -40.13
CA GLY A 554 15.34 7.64 -40.53
C GLY A 554 15.67 9.05 -40.07
N ASP A 555 14.85 9.61 -39.15
CA ASP A 555 14.92 10.99 -38.70
C ASP A 555 15.33 11.16 -37.22
N VAL A 556 15.80 10.09 -36.63
CA VAL A 556 16.27 10.04 -35.24
C VAL A 556 17.78 9.86 -35.23
N ASP A 557 18.52 10.82 -34.68
CA ASP A 557 19.96 10.66 -34.46
C ASP A 557 20.21 9.79 -33.22
N VAL A 558 20.61 8.56 -33.46
CA VAL A 558 21.05 7.64 -32.39
C VAL A 558 22.50 7.98 -32.07
N THR A 559 22.73 8.66 -30.95
CA THR A 559 24.09 8.93 -30.46
C THR A 559 24.73 7.64 -29.94
N GLU A 560 26.07 7.54 -29.87
CA GLU A 560 26.77 6.36 -29.31
C GLU A 560 26.29 6.00 -27.89
N SER A 561 25.80 6.95 -27.11
CA SER A 561 25.19 6.73 -25.80
C SER A 561 23.78 6.11 -25.86
N GLU A 562 23.14 6.12 -27.03
CA GLU A 562 21.79 5.58 -27.26
C GLU A 562 21.81 4.28 -28.06
N GLU A 563 22.98 3.81 -28.52
CA GLU A 563 23.11 2.48 -29.16
C GLU A 563 22.75 1.36 -28.17
N PRO A 564 21.95 0.38 -28.59
CA PRO A 564 21.58 -0.75 -27.72
C PRO A 564 22.81 -1.62 -27.41
N GLU A 565 22.91 -2.09 -26.17
CA GLU A 565 24.02 -2.93 -25.70
C GLU A 565 24.08 -4.30 -26.40
N ASN A 566 23.00 -4.71 -27.09
CA ASN A 566 22.87 -6.01 -27.75
C ASN A 566 22.47 -5.86 -29.22
N ARG A 567 23.45 -5.71 -30.12
CA ARG A 567 23.23 -5.55 -31.56
C ARG A 567 22.53 -6.74 -32.24
N ASN A 568 22.44 -7.91 -31.59
CA ASN A 568 21.91 -9.14 -32.18
C ASN A 568 20.39 -9.29 -32.16
N THR A 569 19.66 -8.38 -31.51
CA THR A 569 18.19 -8.50 -31.34
C THR A 569 17.41 -8.17 -32.64
N LEU A 570 17.97 -7.37 -33.54
CA LEU A 570 17.29 -6.95 -34.78
C LEU A 570 17.86 -7.54 -36.07
N GLU A 571 19.09 -8.05 -36.05
CA GLU A 571 19.73 -8.63 -37.26
C GLU A 571 19.28 -10.07 -37.56
N CYS A 572 18.61 -10.76 -36.63
CA CYS A 572 18.14 -12.15 -36.83
C CYS A 572 16.72 -12.26 -37.40
N ALA A 573 16.17 -11.20 -37.99
CA ALA A 573 14.83 -11.24 -38.60
C ALA A 573 14.90 -11.57 -40.09
N ASP A 574 15.59 -12.65 -40.48
CA ASP A 574 15.37 -13.28 -41.77
C ASP A 574 14.08 -14.08 -41.78
N GLU A 575 13.35 -13.99 -42.89
CA GLU A 575 11.92 -14.33 -43.10
C GLU A 575 11.55 -15.83 -42.92
N ASN A 576 12.37 -16.70 -42.33
CA ASN A 576 12.17 -18.16 -42.31
C ASN A 576 12.05 -18.81 -40.93
N PHE A 577 11.59 -18.09 -39.90
CA PHE A 577 11.41 -18.69 -38.56
C PHE A 577 9.94 -18.69 -38.13
N PHE A 578 9.03 -19.11 -39.00
CA PHE A 578 7.66 -19.51 -38.64
C PHE A 578 7.64 -21.02 -38.54
N ASP A 579 7.73 -21.57 -37.33
CA ASP A 579 7.10 -22.81 -36.89
C ASP A 579 7.58 -23.15 -35.45
N PHE A 580 7.05 -22.47 -34.50
CA PHE A 580 6.92 -22.97 -33.13
C PHE A 580 5.64 -22.38 -32.55
N GLU A 581 4.55 -23.13 -32.68
CA GLU A 581 3.31 -22.88 -31.94
C GLU A 581 3.61 -23.06 -30.43
N ILE A 582 3.72 -21.95 -29.72
CA ILE A 582 3.56 -21.95 -28.27
C ILE A 582 2.05 -21.99 -28.05
N GLU A 583 1.55 -23.07 -27.45
CA GLU A 583 0.13 -23.21 -27.14
C GLU A 583 -0.36 -21.96 -26.39
N ASP A 584 -1.26 -21.23 -27.02
CA ASP A 584 -1.91 -20.01 -26.50
C ASP A 584 -2.71 -20.24 -25.21
N SER A 585 -2.90 -21.48 -24.81
CA SER A 585 -3.63 -21.87 -23.60
C SER A 585 -2.96 -21.46 -22.28
N PHE A 586 -1.64 -21.17 -22.29
CA PHE A 586 -0.91 -20.77 -21.08
C PHE A 586 -1.01 -19.26 -20.77
N PHE A 587 -1.53 -18.47 -21.70
CA PHE A 587 -1.56 -17.01 -21.62
C PHE A 587 -2.98 -16.39 -21.65
N ALA A 588 -4.05 -17.21 -21.73
CA ALA A 588 -5.39 -16.74 -22.03
C ALA A 588 -6.12 -16.04 -20.86
N ASP A 589 -5.67 -16.14 -19.61
CA ASP A 589 -6.45 -15.77 -18.44
C ASP A 589 -5.97 -14.52 -17.67
N LEU A 590 -5.28 -13.58 -18.33
CA LEU A 590 -4.94 -12.30 -17.68
C LEU A 590 -5.59 -11.14 -18.44
N PRO A 591 -6.54 -10.40 -17.81
CA PRO A 591 -7.14 -9.24 -18.44
C PRO A 591 -6.11 -8.12 -18.65
N ASP A 592 -6.20 -7.45 -19.81
CA ASP A 592 -5.31 -6.35 -20.24
C ASP A 592 -5.49 -5.03 -19.43
N ASP A 593 -6.39 -4.99 -18.46
CA ASP A 593 -6.79 -3.78 -17.73
C ASP A 593 -6.07 -3.57 -16.39
N ASP A 594 -4.78 -3.87 -16.30
CA ASP A 594 -3.97 -3.75 -15.07
C ASP A 594 -3.64 -2.29 -14.65
N PHE A 595 -4.38 -1.29 -15.10
CA PHE A 595 -4.19 0.10 -14.66
C PHE A 595 -5.01 0.51 -13.44
N HIS A 596 -5.90 -0.35 -12.96
CA HIS A 596 -6.71 -0.05 -11.78
C HIS A 596 -6.76 -1.23 -10.81
N ILE A 597 -6.11 -1.01 -9.67
CA ILE A 597 -6.44 -1.67 -8.40
C ILE A 597 -5.92 -3.09 -8.24
N VAL A 598 -4.86 -3.16 -7.53
CA VAL A 598 -4.08 -4.27 -7.02
C VAL A 598 -4.82 -5.10 -5.95
N GLU A 599 -6.10 -5.39 -6.07
CA GLU A 599 -6.81 -6.08 -4.98
C GLU A 599 -7.71 -7.26 -5.39
N ASP A 600 -7.82 -7.58 -6.68
CA ASP A 600 -8.77 -8.62 -7.13
C ASP A 600 -8.33 -10.08 -6.88
N SER A 601 -7.14 -10.37 -6.40
CA SER A 601 -6.65 -11.76 -6.35
C SER A 601 -6.72 -12.45 -4.98
N LEU A 602 -7.28 -11.83 -3.96
CA LEU A 602 -7.46 -12.49 -2.65
C LEU A 602 -8.78 -13.26 -2.51
N LEU A 603 -9.62 -13.33 -3.56
CA LEU A 603 -10.97 -13.88 -3.47
C LEU A 603 -11.29 -15.06 -4.41
N GLU A 604 -10.40 -15.52 -5.28
CA GLU A 604 -10.75 -16.55 -6.29
C GLU A 604 -10.13 -17.95 -6.10
N HIS A 605 -9.59 -18.31 -4.96
CA HIS A 605 -9.21 -19.70 -4.71
C HIS A 605 -10.01 -20.33 -3.54
N GLY A 606 -11.29 -20.55 -3.79
CA GLY A 606 -12.20 -21.23 -2.86
C GLY A 606 -13.37 -21.93 -3.54
N ALA A 607 -13.22 -22.40 -4.77
CA ALA A 607 -14.27 -23.18 -5.42
C ALA A 607 -13.66 -24.27 -6.33
N VAL A 608 -13.11 -25.35 -5.76
CA VAL A 608 -13.11 -26.69 -6.35
C VAL A 608 -13.20 -27.71 -5.22
N GLU A 609 -14.36 -28.41 -5.15
CA GLU A 609 -14.77 -29.60 -4.39
C GLU A 609 -14.80 -29.51 -2.86
#